data_f711c32ccdbca0b3eb26aee4cd2ca470
#
_entry.id   f711c32ccdbca0b3eb26aee4cd2ca470
#
_cell.length_a   1.000
_cell.length_b   1.000
_cell.length_c   1.000
_cell.angle_alpha   90.00
_cell.angle_beta   90.00
_cell.angle_gamma   90.00
#
_symmetry.space_group_name_H-M   'P 1'
#
loop_
_entity.id
_entity.type
_entity.pdbx_description
1 polymer ?
#
loop_
_entity_poly.entity_id
_entity_poly.type
_entity_poly.pdbx_seq_one_letter_code
_entity_poly.pdbx_strand_id
1 'polypeptide(L)'
;TVHIRGRIRVNSWRLSEDEAERRVRALESNPPIEQDGNTIRVGHIQDSSLRRNVSISYEIVVPAETRVASMTGSGNQTVAGVQRPLRVETGSGDLKITGVSEARANTGSGNIEIESARGNVYAQTGSGNIQAYDIDGGFVASTGSGDVKLRQAASGSVSVETGSGNVEVNGAKGSLVLHTGSGDITADGVPRDPWKLEAGSGNITLRLPPTAAFDLYAHTGSGGIESDHPITVQGKVNRHELRGKVRGGGATLEASTGSGNIRIQ
;
A
#
# COMPACT_ATOMS: atom_id res chain seq x y z
N THR A 1 5.85 10.06 -28.38
CA THR A 1 7.03 9.19 -28.63
C THR A 1 7.33 8.40 -27.38
N VAL A 2 7.65 7.13 -27.55
CA VAL A 2 8.11 6.23 -26.50
C VAL A 2 9.60 5.98 -26.71
N HIS A 3 10.39 6.08 -25.66
CA HIS A 3 11.82 5.76 -25.68
C HIS A 3 12.08 4.59 -24.76
N ILE A 4 12.76 3.55 -25.27
CA ILE A 4 13.06 2.35 -24.52
C ILE A 4 14.57 2.12 -24.57
N ARG A 5 15.19 1.98 -23.39
CA ARG A 5 16.57 1.59 -23.25
C ARG A 5 16.63 0.29 -22.46
N GLY A 6 17.22 -0.74 -23.02
CA GLY A 6 17.46 -2.02 -22.37
C GLY A 6 18.94 -2.20 -22.00
N ARG A 7 19.19 -2.75 -20.81
CA ARG A 7 20.53 -3.21 -20.40
C ARG A 7 20.47 -4.71 -20.17
N ILE A 8 21.17 -5.46 -21.01
CA ILE A 8 21.23 -6.91 -20.96
C ILE A 8 22.41 -7.34 -20.09
N ARG A 9 22.15 -8.27 -19.17
CA ARG A 9 23.18 -8.95 -18.38
C ARG A 9 22.99 -10.45 -18.53
N VAL A 10 24.08 -11.15 -18.87
CA VAL A 10 24.13 -12.61 -18.91
C VAL A 10 24.95 -13.09 -17.73
N ASN A 11 24.41 -13.99 -16.93
CA ASN A 11 25.13 -14.57 -15.81
C ASN A 11 25.97 -15.74 -16.33
N SER A 12 27.29 -15.52 -16.41
CA SER A 12 28.25 -16.45 -16.99
C SER A 12 28.67 -17.62 -16.09
N TRP A 13 28.12 -17.73 -14.87
CA TRP A 13 28.56 -18.74 -13.89
C TRP A 13 28.43 -20.20 -14.36
N ARG A 14 27.63 -20.44 -15.41
CA ARG A 14 27.41 -21.76 -16.02
C ARG A 14 27.48 -21.75 -17.55
N LEU A 15 28.02 -20.69 -18.14
CA LEU A 15 28.10 -20.50 -19.59
C LEU A 15 29.53 -20.14 -19.95
N SER A 16 29.98 -20.58 -21.15
CA SER A 16 31.22 -20.04 -21.71
C SER A 16 31.04 -18.57 -22.09
N GLU A 17 32.13 -17.85 -22.16
CA GLU A 17 32.13 -16.44 -22.56
C GLU A 17 31.54 -16.26 -23.96
N ASP A 18 31.89 -17.13 -24.90
CA ASP A 18 31.37 -17.16 -26.27
C ASP A 18 29.83 -17.36 -26.30
N GLU A 19 29.31 -18.19 -25.42
CA GLU A 19 27.87 -18.44 -25.35
C GLU A 19 27.14 -17.23 -24.74
N ALA A 20 27.74 -16.61 -23.73
CA ALA A 20 27.19 -15.39 -23.13
C ALA A 20 27.15 -14.25 -24.17
N GLU A 21 28.24 -14.03 -24.92
CA GLU A 21 28.26 -13.03 -25.98
C GLU A 21 27.27 -13.32 -27.10
N ARG A 22 27.14 -14.57 -27.54
CA ARG A 22 26.14 -14.95 -28.56
C ARG A 22 24.70 -14.58 -28.11
N ARG A 23 24.36 -14.82 -26.86
CA ARG A 23 23.06 -14.46 -26.32
C ARG A 23 22.81 -12.95 -26.27
N VAL A 24 23.83 -12.20 -25.86
CA VAL A 24 23.75 -10.72 -25.88
C VAL A 24 23.54 -10.24 -27.30
N ARG A 25 24.34 -10.65 -28.25
CA ARG A 25 24.23 -10.26 -29.67
C ARG A 25 22.84 -10.63 -30.26
N ALA A 26 22.34 -11.81 -29.94
CA ALA A 26 21.01 -12.25 -30.40
C ALA A 26 19.88 -11.32 -29.88
N LEU A 27 19.96 -10.93 -28.62
CA LEU A 27 18.98 -10.04 -27.99
C LEU A 27 19.15 -8.57 -28.43
N GLU A 28 20.35 -8.14 -28.75
CA GLU A 28 20.61 -6.81 -29.32
C GLU A 28 20.11 -6.71 -30.77
N SER A 29 20.29 -7.77 -31.55
CA SER A 29 19.83 -7.83 -32.94
C SER A 29 18.32 -7.96 -33.09
N ASN A 30 17.70 -8.62 -32.11
CA ASN A 30 16.24 -8.79 -32.06
C ASN A 30 15.77 -8.54 -30.62
N PRO A 31 15.66 -7.27 -30.20
CA PRO A 31 15.26 -6.93 -28.84
C PRO A 31 13.82 -7.41 -28.60
N PRO A 32 13.49 -7.87 -27.37
CA PRO A 32 12.16 -8.35 -27.05
C PRO A 32 11.17 -7.18 -26.87
N ILE A 33 10.90 -6.49 -27.95
CA ILE A 33 10.00 -5.34 -28.07
C ILE A 33 9.09 -5.59 -29.26
N GLU A 34 7.80 -5.64 -29.00
CA GLU A 34 6.76 -5.83 -30.02
C GLU A 34 5.85 -4.60 -30.03
N GLN A 35 5.51 -4.09 -31.19
CA GLN A 35 4.54 -3.02 -31.36
C GLN A 35 3.40 -3.49 -32.24
N ASP A 36 2.19 -3.35 -31.73
CA ASP A 36 0.95 -3.60 -32.46
C ASP A 36 0.02 -2.38 -32.29
N GLY A 37 -0.05 -1.57 -33.33
CA GLY A 37 -0.77 -0.30 -33.33
C GLY A 37 -0.27 0.62 -32.20
N ASN A 38 -1.13 0.91 -31.23
CA ASN A 38 -0.83 1.76 -30.09
C ASN A 38 -0.36 0.99 -28.83
N THR A 39 -0.15 -0.30 -28.97
CA THR A 39 0.31 -1.16 -27.87
C THR A 39 1.78 -1.54 -28.08
N ILE A 40 2.59 -1.31 -27.06
CA ILE A 40 3.99 -1.74 -27.03
C ILE A 40 4.14 -2.76 -25.92
N ARG A 41 4.66 -3.95 -26.25
CA ARG A 41 5.02 -5.00 -25.30
C ARG A 41 6.52 -5.11 -25.20
N VAL A 42 7.04 -5.13 -23.97
CA VAL A 42 8.48 -5.13 -23.70
C VAL A 42 8.82 -6.31 -22.79
N GLY A 43 9.92 -7.01 -23.10
CA GLY A 43 10.46 -8.06 -22.24
C GLY A 43 9.98 -9.47 -22.53
N HIS A 44 9.14 -9.68 -23.54
CA HIS A 44 8.71 -11.03 -23.94
C HIS A 44 9.76 -11.68 -24.87
N ILE A 45 10.64 -12.49 -24.27
CA ILE A 45 11.63 -13.28 -25.05
C ILE A 45 10.94 -14.55 -25.54
N GLN A 46 10.73 -14.70 -26.84
CA GLN A 46 10.07 -15.86 -27.46
C GLN A 46 10.96 -17.11 -27.35
N ASP A 47 12.25 -17.00 -27.64
CA ASP A 47 13.21 -18.11 -27.57
C ASP A 47 13.52 -18.48 -26.10
N SER A 48 13.09 -19.67 -25.72
CA SER A 48 13.31 -20.19 -24.36
C SER A 48 14.80 -20.40 -24.03
N SER A 49 15.66 -20.61 -25.05
CA SER A 49 17.10 -20.75 -24.85
C SER A 49 17.76 -19.46 -24.39
N LEU A 50 17.21 -18.31 -24.81
CA LEU A 50 17.69 -16.97 -24.45
C LEU A 50 17.14 -16.48 -23.10
N ARG A 51 16.14 -17.17 -22.49
CA ARG A 51 15.59 -16.77 -21.18
C ARG A 51 16.47 -17.16 -20.00
N ARG A 52 17.27 -18.23 -20.14
CA ARG A 52 18.07 -18.76 -19.04
C ARG A 52 19.31 -17.92 -18.82
N ASN A 53 19.58 -17.55 -17.56
CA ASN A 53 20.73 -16.77 -17.15
C ASN A 53 20.83 -15.38 -17.79
N VAL A 54 19.72 -14.85 -18.30
CA VAL A 54 19.63 -13.51 -18.86
C VAL A 54 18.73 -12.64 -17.96
N SER A 55 19.20 -11.44 -17.68
CA SER A 55 18.43 -10.38 -17.01
C SER A 55 18.46 -9.14 -17.87
N ILE A 56 17.32 -8.53 -18.10
CA ILE A 56 17.21 -7.28 -18.84
C ILE A 56 16.57 -6.23 -17.93
N SER A 57 17.29 -5.13 -17.71
CA SER A 57 16.74 -3.96 -17.03
C SER A 57 16.30 -2.95 -18.08
N TYR A 58 15.10 -2.43 -17.94
CA TYR A 58 14.52 -1.45 -18.86
C TYR A 58 14.37 -0.07 -18.22
N GLU A 59 14.69 0.93 -18.99
CA GLU A 59 14.31 2.33 -18.75
C GLU A 59 13.37 2.73 -19.89
N ILE A 60 12.11 3.06 -19.53
CA ILE A 60 11.08 3.33 -20.52
C ILE A 60 10.46 4.70 -20.23
N VAL A 61 10.59 5.62 -21.17
CA VAL A 61 9.99 6.94 -21.12
C VAL A 61 8.76 6.95 -22.02
N VAL A 62 7.61 7.29 -21.45
CA VAL A 62 6.31 7.31 -22.13
C VAL A 62 5.63 8.68 -21.94
N PRO A 63 4.72 9.08 -22.82
CA PRO A 63 3.84 10.22 -22.55
C PRO A 63 3.01 9.99 -21.27
N ALA A 64 2.76 11.03 -20.50
CA ALA A 64 2.03 10.93 -19.23
C ALA A 64 0.65 10.25 -19.36
N GLU A 65 -0.02 10.44 -20.47
CA GLU A 65 -1.33 9.87 -20.81
C GLU A 65 -1.27 8.40 -21.28
N THR A 66 -0.14 7.72 -21.09
CA THR A 66 0.00 6.29 -21.43
C THR A 66 -0.56 5.44 -20.32
N ARG A 67 -1.36 4.42 -20.68
CA ARG A 67 -1.73 3.35 -19.74
C ARG A 67 -0.54 2.39 -19.59
N VAL A 68 -0.08 2.19 -18.37
CA VAL A 68 1.08 1.35 -18.07
C VAL A 68 0.67 0.13 -17.26
N ALA A 69 1.08 -1.04 -17.73
CA ALA A 69 1.04 -2.29 -16.97
C ALA A 69 2.44 -2.90 -16.99
N SER A 70 3.04 -3.06 -15.82
CA SER A 70 4.37 -3.63 -15.68
C SER A 70 4.34 -4.85 -14.77
N MET A 71 4.99 -5.92 -15.22
CA MET A 71 5.08 -7.17 -14.47
C MET A 71 6.51 -7.73 -14.55
N THR A 72 7.06 -8.11 -13.41
CA THR A 72 8.37 -8.76 -13.36
C THR A 72 8.37 -9.92 -12.36
N GLY A 73 9.22 -10.92 -12.58
CA GLY A 73 9.37 -12.04 -11.63
C GLY A 73 10.11 -11.61 -10.36
N SER A 74 11.24 -10.94 -10.51
CA SER A 74 12.09 -10.52 -9.38
C SER A 74 12.91 -9.31 -9.74
N GLY A 75 12.38 -8.16 -9.53
CA GLY A 75 13.08 -6.90 -9.82
C GLY A 75 12.32 -5.72 -9.22
N ASN A 76 13.08 -4.74 -8.82
CA ASN A 76 12.49 -3.49 -8.37
C ASN A 76 11.91 -2.73 -9.55
N GLN A 77 10.80 -2.06 -9.31
CA GLN A 77 10.18 -1.23 -10.32
C GLN A 77 9.98 0.19 -9.77
N THR A 78 10.34 1.16 -10.57
CA THR A 78 10.08 2.58 -10.27
C THR A 78 9.24 3.17 -11.39
N VAL A 79 8.10 3.74 -11.05
CA VAL A 79 7.20 4.40 -12.02
C VAL A 79 6.88 5.81 -11.54
N ALA A 80 7.00 6.78 -12.44
CA ALA A 80 6.73 8.17 -12.12
C ALA A 80 5.95 8.88 -13.21
N GLY A 81 5.07 9.82 -12.83
CA GLY A 81 4.43 10.79 -13.73
C GLY A 81 3.36 10.23 -14.67
N VAL A 82 2.82 9.04 -14.41
CA VAL A 82 1.76 8.43 -15.23
C VAL A 82 0.39 8.95 -14.82
N GLN A 83 -0.34 9.57 -15.76
CA GLN A 83 -1.65 10.19 -15.50
C GLN A 83 -2.84 9.32 -15.94
N ARG A 84 -2.61 8.04 -16.25
CA ARG A 84 -3.63 7.01 -16.49
C ARG A 84 -3.51 5.91 -15.45
N PRO A 85 -4.55 5.08 -15.25
CA PRO A 85 -4.48 3.96 -14.31
C PRO A 85 -3.23 3.11 -14.54
N LEU A 86 -2.46 2.92 -13.46
CA LEU A 86 -1.21 2.21 -13.43
C LEU A 86 -1.38 0.84 -12.75
N ARG A 87 -0.82 -0.21 -13.35
CA ARG A 87 -0.70 -1.53 -12.72
C ARG A 87 0.76 -1.97 -12.69
N VAL A 88 1.26 -2.27 -11.50
CA VAL A 88 2.64 -2.72 -11.28
C VAL A 88 2.64 -3.97 -10.43
N GLU A 89 3.30 -5.02 -10.91
CA GLU A 89 3.36 -6.31 -10.23
C GLU A 89 4.79 -6.87 -10.23
N THR A 90 5.20 -7.45 -9.11
CA THR A 90 6.47 -8.19 -9.02
C THR A 90 6.32 -9.41 -8.11
N GLY A 91 7.03 -10.48 -8.41
CA GLY A 91 7.08 -11.63 -7.50
C GLY A 91 7.93 -11.33 -6.27
N SER A 92 9.11 -10.74 -6.48
CA SER A 92 10.02 -10.37 -5.39
C SER A 92 10.78 -9.11 -5.79
N GLY A 93 10.48 -8.03 -5.20
CA GLY A 93 11.11 -6.73 -5.49
C GLY A 93 10.32 -5.59 -4.88
N ASP A 94 10.97 -4.47 -4.73
CA ASP A 94 10.35 -3.26 -4.23
C ASP A 94 9.66 -2.50 -5.35
N LEU A 95 8.54 -1.86 -5.02
CA LEU A 95 7.78 -0.99 -5.91
C LEU A 95 7.84 0.43 -5.40
N LYS A 96 8.29 1.36 -6.25
CA LYS A 96 8.24 2.80 -5.97
C LYS A 96 7.43 3.51 -7.05
N ILE A 97 6.37 4.19 -6.62
CA ILE A 97 5.40 4.85 -7.50
C ILE A 97 5.25 6.31 -7.06
N THR A 98 5.42 7.24 -7.99
CA THR A 98 5.39 8.67 -7.65
C THR A 98 4.60 9.49 -8.68
N GLY A 99 3.73 10.39 -8.21
CA GLY A 99 3.04 11.36 -9.06
C GLY A 99 2.09 10.73 -10.08
N VAL A 100 1.21 9.84 -9.65
CA VAL A 100 0.28 9.08 -10.52
C VAL A 100 -1.17 9.48 -10.29
N SER A 101 -2.05 9.15 -11.25
CA SER A 101 -3.49 9.36 -11.06
C SER A 101 -4.11 8.29 -10.18
N GLU A 102 -3.93 7.02 -10.52
CA GLU A 102 -4.46 5.86 -9.84
C GLU A 102 -3.45 4.72 -9.92
N ALA A 103 -3.27 3.95 -8.84
CA ALA A 103 -2.28 2.89 -8.82
C ALA A 103 -2.83 1.58 -8.24
N ARG A 104 -2.44 0.47 -8.90
CA ARG A 104 -2.54 -0.87 -8.34
C ARG A 104 -1.16 -1.48 -8.31
N ALA A 105 -0.65 -1.72 -7.09
CA ALA A 105 0.70 -2.22 -6.82
C ALA A 105 0.64 -3.54 -6.06
N ASN A 106 1.23 -4.59 -6.63
CA ASN A 106 1.28 -5.91 -5.99
C ASN A 106 2.71 -6.44 -5.98
N THR A 107 3.15 -6.96 -4.85
CA THR A 107 4.40 -7.70 -4.75
C THR A 107 4.22 -8.94 -3.87
N GLY A 108 4.91 -10.03 -4.17
CA GLY A 108 4.89 -11.20 -3.30
C GLY A 108 5.75 -10.99 -2.06
N SER A 109 6.95 -10.43 -2.25
CA SER A 109 7.88 -10.12 -1.16
C SER A 109 8.67 -8.87 -1.52
N GLY A 110 8.40 -7.80 -0.90
CA GLY A 110 9.03 -6.50 -1.14
C GLY A 110 8.21 -5.37 -0.55
N ASN A 111 8.80 -4.21 -0.47
CA ASN A 111 8.15 -3.02 0.02
C ASN A 111 7.41 -2.30 -1.11
N ILE A 112 6.35 -1.60 -0.74
CA ILE A 112 5.61 -0.73 -1.65
C ILE A 112 5.68 0.69 -1.10
N GLU A 113 6.22 1.60 -1.90
CA GLU A 113 6.27 3.03 -1.61
C GLU A 113 5.47 3.79 -2.67
N ILE A 114 4.50 4.58 -2.23
CA ILE A 114 3.65 5.38 -3.13
C ILE A 114 3.64 6.82 -2.64
N GLU A 115 4.00 7.74 -3.52
CA GLU A 115 4.01 9.16 -3.23
C GLU A 115 3.15 9.94 -4.24
N SER A 116 2.28 10.81 -3.75
CA SER A 116 1.47 11.72 -4.56
C SER A 116 0.59 11.02 -5.58
N ALA A 117 -0.43 10.32 -5.09
CA ALA A 117 -1.49 9.75 -5.94
C ALA A 117 -2.79 10.57 -5.80
N ARG A 118 -3.38 10.97 -6.95
CA ARG A 118 -4.59 11.82 -6.98
C ARG A 118 -5.89 11.04 -6.86
N GLY A 119 -5.89 9.77 -7.20
CA GLY A 119 -7.06 8.87 -7.15
C GLY A 119 -6.85 7.69 -6.24
N ASN A 120 -7.58 6.62 -6.52
CA ASN A 120 -7.56 5.44 -5.67
C ASN A 120 -6.25 4.66 -5.77
N VAL A 121 -5.79 4.16 -4.63
CA VAL A 121 -4.59 3.34 -4.51
C VAL A 121 -4.95 1.98 -3.93
N TYR A 122 -4.47 0.93 -4.59
CA TYR A 122 -4.55 -0.45 -4.12
C TYR A 122 -3.13 -1.00 -4.00
N ALA A 123 -2.70 -1.32 -2.78
CA ALA A 123 -1.36 -1.82 -2.51
C ALA A 123 -1.43 -3.16 -1.77
N GLN A 124 -0.76 -4.18 -2.29
CA GLN A 124 -0.75 -5.50 -1.68
C GLN A 124 0.65 -6.10 -1.69
N THR A 125 1.07 -6.64 -0.55
CA THR A 125 2.31 -7.43 -0.44
C THR A 125 2.08 -8.65 0.43
N GLY A 126 2.77 -9.74 0.15
CA GLY A 126 2.75 -10.90 1.05
C GLY A 126 3.62 -10.68 2.28
N SER A 127 4.81 -10.14 2.08
CA SER A 127 5.74 -9.81 3.17
C SER A 127 6.51 -8.55 2.80
N GLY A 128 6.28 -7.49 3.50
CA GLY A 128 6.91 -6.20 3.26
C GLY A 128 6.06 -5.06 3.80
N ASN A 129 6.65 -3.91 3.89
CA ASN A 129 6.00 -2.71 4.37
C ASN A 129 5.31 -1.97 3.22
N ILE A 130 4.19 -1.32 3.54
CA ILE A 130 3.50 -0.43 2.61
C ILE A 130 3.55 0.99 3.18
N GLN A 131 4.12 1.91 2.42
CA GLN A 131 4.20 3.31 2.77
C GLN A 131 3.54 4.14 1.68
N ALA A 132 2.57 4.95 2.06
CA ALA A 132 1.84 5.81 1.14
C ALA A 132 1.74 7.23 1.69
N TYR A 133 2.13 8.20 0.89
CA TYR A 133 2.17 9.61 1.27
C TYR A 133 1.45 10.46 0.22
N ASP A 134 0.74 11.48 0.70
CA ASP A 134 0.03 12.46 -0.13
C ASP A 134 -0.98 11.78 -1.08
N ILE A 135 -1.87 10.98 -0.48
CA ILE A 135 -2.92 10.27 -1.20
C ILE A 135 -4.21 11.09 -1.14
N ASP A 136 -4.71 11.52 -2.29
CA ASP A 136 -5.93 12.34 -2.39
C ASP A 136 -7.21 11.50 -2.45
N GLY A 137 -7.13 10.27 -2.94
CA GLY A 137 -8.27 9.37 -3.10
C GLY A 137 -8.41 8.31 -2.02
N GLY A 138 -9.18 7.26 -2.34
CA GLY A 138 -9.31 6.09 -1.49
C GLY A 138 -8.01 5.28 -1.44
N PHE A 139 -7.77 4.62 -0.30
CA PHE A 139 -6.59 3.79 -0.08
C PHE A 139 -7.00 2.41 0.45
N VAL A 140 -6.59 1.37 -0.25
CA VAL A 140 -6.77 -0.01 0.18
C VAL A 140 -5.41 -0.68 0.22
N ALA A 141 -5.02 -1.19 1.39
CA ALA A 141 -3.76 -1.88 1.57
C ALA A 141 -3.92 -3.20 2.30
N SER A 142 -3.15 -4.21 1.88
CA SER A 142 -3.10 -5.50 2.56
C SER A 142 -1.66 -6.04 2.57
N THR A 143 -1.23 -6.51 3.74
CA THR A 143 0.05 -7.22 3.89
C THR A 143 -0.10 -8.42 4.82
N GLY A 144 0.58 -9.52 4.52
CA GLY A 144 0.61 -10.66 5.45
C GLY A 144 1.49 -10.38 6.65
N SER A 145 2.66 -9.79 6.43
CA SER A 145 3.60 -9.42 7.49
C SER A 145 4.33 -8.14 7.10
N GLY A 146 4.10 -7.09 7.81
CA GLY A 146 4.72 -5.80 7.59
C GLY A 146 3.88 -4.65 8.12
N ASP A 147 4.50 -3.51 8.27
CA ASP A 147 3.85 -2.30 8.72
C ASP A 147 3.18 -1.57 7.55
N VAL A 148 2.05 -0.95 7.83
CA VAL A 148 1.38 -0.07 6.87
C VAL A 148 1.36 1.36 7.41
N LYS A 149 1.90 2.30 6.64
CA LYS A 149 1.90 3.71 6.97
C LYS A 149 1.25 4.53 5.87
N LEU A 150 0.22 5.28 6.23
CA LEU A 150 -0.49 6.18 5.33
C LEU A 150 -0.48 7.61 5.86
N ARG A 151 -0.20 8.57 4.97
CA ARG A 151 -0.54 9.98 5.16
C ARG A 151 -1.51 10.41 4.06
N GLN A 152 -2.75 10.65 4.46
CA GLN A 152 -3.81 11.07 3.54
C GLN A 152 -3.83 12.59 3.39
N ALA A 153 -3.89 13.09 2.16
CA ALA A 153 -3.92 14.52 1.87
C ALA A 153 -5.35 15.06 1.77
N ALA A 154 -6.27 14.31 1.15
CA ALA A 154 -7.66 14.70 0.98
C ALA A 154 -8.64 13.66 1.56
N SER A 155 -9.94 13.89 1.39
CA SER A 155 -10.97 12.95 1.87
C SER A 155 -11.08 11.74 0.95
N GLY A 156 -10.98 10.55 1.53
CA GLY A 156 -11.15 9.28 0.84
C GLY A 156 -11.36 8.16 1.85
N SER A 157 -11.98 7.06 1.42
CA SER A 157 -12.11 5.88 2.27
C SER A 157 -10.76 5.17 2.41
N VAL A 158 -10.45 4.73 3.62
CA VAL A 158 -9.23 3.99 3.92
C VAL A 158 -9.58 2.61 4.45
N SER A 159 -8.99 1.58 3.86
CA SER A 159 -9.11 0.20 4.34
C SER A 159 -7.73 -0.44 4.39
N VAL A 160 -7.29 -0.85 5.57
CA VAL A 160 -5.98 -1.47 5.78
C VAL A 160 -6.14 -2.77 6.55
N GLU A 161 -5.50 -3.82 6.05
CA GLU A 161 -5.44 -5.12 6.68
C GLU A 161 -3.99 -5.62 6.77
N THR A 162 -3.56 -6.04 7.95
CA THR A 162 -2.27 -6.73 8.13
C THR A 162 -2.43 -7.94 9.05
N GLY A 163 -1.74 -9.03 8.73
CA GLY A 163 -1.71 -10.19 9.61
C GLY A 163 -0.83 -9.94 10.83
N SER A 164 0.35 -9.38 10.61
CA SER A 164 1.30 -9.03 11.68
C SER A 164 2.05 -7.78 11.30
N GLY A 165 1.86 -6.72 12.03
CA GLY A 165 2.48 -5.43 11.80
C GLY A 165 1.64 -4.28 12.34
N ASN A 166 2.26 -3.14 12.43
CA ASN A 166 1.60 -1.93 12.92
C ASN A 166 0.90 -1.20 11.78
N VAL A 167 -0.19 -0.54 12.10
CA VAL A 167 -0.91 0.31 11.16
C VAL A 167 -0.89 1.74 11.66
N GLU A 168 -0.35 2.65 10.86
CA GLU A 168 -0.32 4.08 11.15
C GLU A 168 -1.03 4.84 10.03
N VAL A 169 -2.11 5.55 10.38
CA VAL A 169 -2.86 6.38 9.44
C VAL A 169 -2.91 7.81 9.95
N ASN A 170 -2.36 8.73 9.17
CA ASN A 170 -2.31 10.15 9.51
C ASN A 170 -3.21 10.96 8.56
N GLY A 171 -4.00 11.87 9.13
CA GLY A 171 -4.84 12.80 8.41
C GLY A 171 -6.12 12.19 7.83
N ALA A 172 -6.68 11.15 8.45
CA ALA A 172 -7.91 10.52 7.98
C ALA A 172 -9.10 11.47 8.05
N LYS A 173 -9.85 11.60 6.95
CA LYS A 173 -11.02 12.50 6.82
C LYS A 173 -12.28 11.82 6.33
N GLY A 174 -12.17 10.64 5.74
CA GLY A 174 -13.28 9.80 5.29
C GLY A 174 -13.50 8.59 6.20
N SER A 175 -14.19 7.58 5.69
CA SER A 175 -14.37 6.32 6.41
C SER A 175 -13.05 5.59 6.60
N LEU A 176 -12.89 4.94 7.76
CA LEU A 176 -11.66 4.26 8.14
C LEU A 176 -11.96 2.84 8.63
N VAL A 177 -11.35 1.85 8.01
CA VAL A 177 -11.41 0.45 8.44
C VAL A 177 -9.98 -0.06 8.56
N LEU A 178 -9.53 -0.31 9.79
CA LEU A 178 -8.18 -0.80 10.07
C LEU A 178 -8.26 -2.12 10.82
N HIS A 179 -7.54 -3.11 10.33
CA HIS A 179 -7.44 -4.42 10.98
C HIS A 179 -5.99 -4.89 11.05
N THR A 180 -5.59 -5.36 12.25
CA THR A 180 -4.34 -6.09 12.44
C THR A 180 -4.56 -7.33 13.31
N GLY A 181 -3.97 -8.45 12.92
CA GLY A 181 -3.98 -9.63 13.78
C GLY A 181 -3.07 -9.45 15.00
N SER A 182 -1.86 -8.92 14.78
CA SER A 182 -0.90 -8.64 15.85
C SER A 182 -0.12 -7.37 15.51
N GLY A 183 -0.25 -6.36 16.32
CA GLY A 183 0.40 -5.07 16.16
C GLY A 183 -0.45 -3.93 16.67
N ASP A 184 0.14 -2.77 16.77
CA ASP A 184 -0.53 -1.57 17.24
C ASP A 184 -1.21 -0.84 16.07
N ILE A 185 -2.34 -0.21 16.37
CA ILE A 185 -3.04 0.69 15.44
C ILE A 185 -2.94 2.12 15.98
N THR A 186 -2.44 3.02 15.16
CA THR A 186 -2.47 4.46 15.44
C THR A 186 -3.18 5.18 14.30
N ALA A 187 -4.19 5.97 14.63
CA ALA A 187 -4.88 6.79 13.65
C ALA A 187 -5.08 8.21 14.17
N ASP A 188 -4.86 9.19 13.31
CA ASP A 188 -5.23 10.57 13.57
C ASP A 188 -6.13 11.14 12.47
N GLY A 189 -6.95 12.12 12.83
CA GLY A 189 -7.83 12.79 11.88
C GLY A 189 -9.14 13.25 12.51
N VAL A 190 -10.13 13.48 11.65
CA VAL A 190 -11.46 13.96 12.06
C VAL A 190 -12.51 12.93 11.62
N PRO A 191 -13.15 12.21 12.55
CA PRO A 191 -14.17 11.21 12.22
C PRO A 191 -15.46 11.93 11.75
N ARG A 192 -15.60 12.09 10.45
CA ARG A 192 -16.83 12.59 9.79
C ARG A 192 -17.70 11.47 9.25
N ASP A 193 -17.08 10.34 8.95
CA ASP A 193 -17.65 9.09 8.48
C ASP A 193 -17.31 7.96 9.48
N PRO A 194 -17.93 6.79 9.40
CA PRO A 194 -17.65 5.69 10.33
C PRO A 194 -16.19 5.25 10.34
N TRP A 195 -15.64 5.09 11.54
CA TRP A 195 -14.31 4.52 11.78
C TRP A 195 -14.43 3.20 12.53
N LYS A 196 -13.77 2.17 12.03
CA LYS A 196 -13.68 0.84 12.63
C LYS A 196 -12.23 0.40 12.74
N LEU A 197 -11.75 0.17 13.95
CA LEU A 197 -10.39 -0.24 14.24
C LEU A 197 -10.41 -1.52 15.07
N GLU A 198 -9.75 -2.56 14.57
CA GLU A 198 -9.72 -3.88 15.21
C GLU A 198 -8.28 -4.40 15.29
N ALA A 199 -7.83 -4.71 16.50
CA ALA A 199 -6.56 -5.40 16.75
C ALA A 199 -6.82 -6.72 17.46
N GLY A 200 -6.25 -7.82 16.98
CA GLY A 200 -6.31 -9.08 17.72
C GLY A 200 -5.46 -8.99 18.99
N SER A 201 -4.22 -8.55 18.85
CA SER A 201 -3.31 -8.27 19.97
C SER A 201 -2.52 -7.01 19.66
N GLY A 202 -2.64 -6.02 20.50
CA GLY A 202 -1.99 -4.73 20.34
C GLY A 202 -2.84 -3.56 20.83
N ASN A 203 -2.22 -2.41 20.95
CA ASN A 203 -2.88 -1.21 21.43
C ASN A 203 -3.52 -0.45 20.27
N ILE A 204 -4.60 0.26 20.57
CA ILE A 204 -5.23 1.19 19.62
C ILE A 204 -5.09 2.60 20.18
N THR A 205 -4.46 3.47 19.44
CA THR A 205 -4.31 4.88 19.78
C THR A 205 -5.00 5.76 18.74
N LEU A 206 -5.96 6.55 19.18
CA LEU A 206 -6.67 7.53 18.38
C LEU A 206 -6.28 8.94 18.82
N ARG A 207 -5.84 9.77 17.87
CA ARG A 207 -5.52 11.17 18.09
C ARG A 207 -6.53 12.03 17.36
N LEU A 208 -7.49 12.57 18.09
CA LEU A 208 -8.62 13.31 17.54
C LEU A 208 -8.55 14.77 18.01
N PRO A 209 -8.95 15.73 17.18
CA PRO A 209 -8.97 17.12 17.61
C PRO A 209 -9.94 17.32 18.81
N PRO A 210 -9.66 18.24 19.73
CA PRO A 210 -10.52 18.49 20.88
C PRO A 210 -11.94 18.88 20.53
N THR A 211 -12.18 19.29 19.28
CA THR A 211 -13.50 19.66 18.75
C THR A 211 -14.27 18.49 18.13
N ALA A 212 -13.67 17.29 18.08
CA ALA A 212 -14.31 16.13 17.47
C ALA A 212 -15.60 15.74 18.22
N ALA A 213 -16.63 15.41 17.44
CA ALA A 213 -17.92 14.91 17.93
C ALA A 213 -18.19 13.55 17.26
N PHE A 214 -18.45 12.52 18.08
CA PHE A 214 -18.62 11.15 17.59
C PHE A 214 -19.38 10.28 18.58
N ASP A 215 -19.96 9.19 18.11
CA ASP A 215 -20.53 8.13 18.93
C ASP A 215 -19.46 7.05 19.13
N LEU A 216 -18.98 6.88 20.37
CA LEU A 216 -17.93 5.94 20.72
C LEU A 216 -18.47 4.58 21.11
N TYR A 217 -17.85 3.55 20.55
CA TYR A 217 -17.92 2.18 21.00
C TYR A 217 -16.51 1.60 21.11
N ALA A 218 -15.99 1.43 22.32
CA ALA A 218 -14.68 0.88 22.56
C ALA A 218 -14.77 -0.38 23.42
N HIS A 219 -14.05 -1.43 23.01
CA HIS A 219 -14.03 -2.71 23.71
C HIS A 219 -12.61 -3.31 23.75
N THR A 220 -12.21 -3.84 24.92
CA THR A 220 -11.00 -4.64 25.08
C THR A 220 -11.28 -5.93 25.85
N GLY A 221 -10.73 -7.04 25.38
CA GLY A 221 -10.82 -8.30 26.13
C GLY A 221 -9.91 -8.31 27.37
N SER A 222 -8.71 -7.76 27.24
CA SER A 222 -7.74 -7.64 28.34
C SER A 222 -6.97 -6.33 28.18
N GLY A 223 -7.16 -5.41 29.11
CA GLY A 223 -6.55 -4.10 29.10
C GLY A 223 -7.46 -3.02 29.67
N GLY A 224 -7.19 -1.79 29.35
CA GLY A 224 -7.95 -0.61 29.79
C GLY A 224 -8.36 0.28 28.61
N ILE A 225 -9.39 1.09 28.83
CA ILE A 225 -9.85 2.11 27.89
C ILE A 225 -9.69 3.46 28.58
N GLU A 226 -8.94 4.36 27.95
CA GLU A 226 -8.69 5.72 28.41
C GLU A 226 -9.14 6.72 27.34
N SER A 227 -9.76 7.81 27.78
CA SER A 227 -10.16 8.90 26.89
C SER A 227 -9.89 10.24 27.55
N ASP A 228 -9.24 11.12 26.82
CA ASP A 228 -9.03 12.52 27.19
C ASP A 228 -10.23 13.40 26.80
N HIS A 229 -11.14 12.87 25.96
CA HIS A 229 -12.39 13.56 25.60
C HIS A 229 -13.47 13.36 26.67
N PRO A 230 -14.26 14.38 26.98
CA PRO A 230 -15.40 14.25 27.87
C PRO A 230 -16.49 13.42 27.19
N ILE A 231 -16.84 12.27 27.80
CA ILE A 231 -17.80 11.32 27.26
C ILE A 231 -19.08 11.35 28.09
N THR A 232 -20.22 11.53 27.44
CA THR A 232 -21.54 11.31 28.06
C THR A 232 -21.89 9.83 27.92
N VAL A 233 -21.73 9.08 29.00
CA VAL A 233 -21.97 7.62 29.03
C VAL A 233 -23.44 7.33 29.25
N GLN A 234 -24.00 6.40 28.47
CA GLN A 234 -25.33 5.84 28.69
C GLN A 234 -25.19 4.41 29.23
N GLY A 235 -25.51 4.20 30.48
CA GLY A 235 -25.47 2.88 31.13
C GLY A 235 -24.33 2.73 32.13
N LYS A 236 -23.95 1.47 32.42
CA LYS A 236 -22.88 1.15 33.39
C LYS A 236 -21.51 1.33 32.72
N VAL A 237 -20.62 2.04 33.38
CA VAL A 237 -19.20 2.10 32.97
C VAL A 237 -18.56 0.78 33.34
N ASN A 238 -17.97 0.11 32.34
CA ASN A 238 -17.21 -1.12 32.52
C ASN A 238 -15.73 -0.86 32.15
N ARG A 239 -14.81 -1.50 32.85
CA ARG A 239 -13.36 -1.36 32.61
C ARG A 239 -12.94 -1.78 31.20
N HIS A 240 -13.68 -2.73 30.61
CA HIS A 240 -13.39 -3.33 29.30
C HIS A 240 -14.31 -2.85 28.18
N GLU A 241 -15.28 -1.99 28.50
CA GLU A 241 -16.24 -1.49 27.53
C GLU A 241 -16.60 -0.04 27.86
N LEU A 242 -16.54 0.81 26.86
CA LEU A 242 -16.91 2.21 26.96
C LEU A 242 -17.80 2.59 25.78
N ARG A 243 -19.06 2.93 26.10
CA ARG A 243 -20.05 3.42 25.13
C ARG A 243 -20.54 4.80 25.55
N GLY A 244 -20.53 5.72 24.62
CA GLY A 244 -20.99 7.06 24.92
C GLY A 244 -20.91 8.01 23.75
N LYS A 245 -21.32 9.24 24.03
CA LYS A 245 -21.29 10.32 23.05
C LYS A 245 -20.28 11.37 23.45
N VAL A 246 -19.45 11.75 22.52
CA VAL A 246 -18.55 12.89 22.66
C VAL A 246 -19.18 14.09 21.98
N ARG A 247 -19.32 15.22 22.69
CA ARG A 247 -19.88 16.48 22.19
C ARG A 247 -21.23 16.33 21.45
N GLY A 248 -22.14 15.53 22.01
CA GLY A 248 -23.47 15.31 21.43
C GLY A 248 -23.56 14.17 20.41
N GLY A 249 -22.45 13.53 20.06
CA GLY A 249 -22.40 12.42 19.12
C GLY A 249 -22.17 12.87 17.66
N GLY A 250 -22.07 11.89 16.77
CA GLY A 250 -21.79 12.10 15.34
C GLY A 250 -21.51 10.80 14.62
N ALA A 251 -20.47 10.76 13.81
CA ALA A 251 -20.06 9.53 13.14
C ALA A 251 -19.66 8.44 14.16
N THR A 252 -19.94 7.19 13.84
CA THR A 252 -19.61 6.07 14.72
C THR A 252 -18.10 5.81 14.70
N LEU A 253 -17.52 5.73 15.89
CA LEU A 253 -16.13 5.32 16.10
C LEU A 253 -16.12 4.03 16.92
N GLU A 254 -15.74 2.93 16.28
CA GLU A 254 -15.62 1.60 16.87
C GLU A 254 -14.15 1.22 17.01
N ALA A 255 -13.69 0.92 18.22
CA ALA A 255 -12.34 0.47 18.50
C ALA A 255 -12.39 -0.80 19.34
N SER A 256 -11.80 -1.88 18.86
CA SER A 256 -11.83 -3.18 19.52
C SER A 256 -10.44 -3.82 19.51
N THR A 257 -10.00 -4.34 20.67
CA THR A 257 -8.80 -5.16 20.76
C THR A 257 -9.05 -6.39 21.64
N GLY A 258 -8.49 -7.52 21.25
CA GLY A 258 -8.54 -8.74 22.09
C GLY A 258 -7.63 -8.61 23.31
N SER A 259 -6.41 -8.11 23.11
CA SER A 259 -5.44 -7.88 24.19
C SER A 259 -4.67 -6.60 23.91
N GLY A 260 -4.85 -5.61 24.76
CA GLY A 260 -4.21 -4.31 24.65
C GLY A 260 -5.07 -3.17 25.20
N ASN A 261 -4.52 -1.99 25.20
CA ASN A 261 -5.18 -0.80 25.68
C ASN A 261 -5.75 0.02 24.51
N ILE A 262 -6.85 0.71 24.75
CA ILE A 262 -7.42 1.68 23.82
C ILE A 262 -7.27 3.07 24.42
N ARG A 263 -6.59 3.95 23.71
CA ARG A 263 -6.40 5.35 24.12
C ARG A 263 -6.96 6.31 23.08
N ILE A 264 -7.78 7.25 23.54
CA ILE A 264 -8.43 8.28 22.72
C ILE A 264 -8.01 9.64 23.27
N GLN A 265 -7.18 10.35 22.48
CA GLN A 265 -6.51 11.61 22.85
C GLN A 265 -7.03 12.77 22.01
#